data_c077cc5e7d13275575dea2689fb6a738
#
_entry.id   c077cc5e7d13275575dea2689fb6a738
#
_cell.length_a   1.000
_cell.length_b   1.000
_cell.length_c   1.000
_cell.angle_alpha   90.00
_cell.angle_beta   90.00
_cell.angle_gamma   90.00
#
_symmetry.space_group_name_H-M   'P 1'
#
loop_
_entity.id
_entity.type
_entity.pdbx_description
1 polymer ?
#
loop_
_entity_poly.entity_id
_entity_poly.type
_entity_poly.pdbx_seq_one_letter_code
_entity_poly.pdbx_strand_id
1 'polypeptide(L)'
;MIYSDIDTPSILVDLNIVDNNIEKFQTYCNSLDLALRPHIKTHKIPELAKRQLEAGAVGITCQKISEAEAMISEGGITDILITFNIIGSTKLTRLRALSEKVVLSVVADNSNCVIGLSKAFSTSPKPLTVLVECDTGALRCGVVTPQEANKLACLISDLPGLRFGGLMTYPPIAKSKDVNDFLESSKVLIEGNGMKVDVVSIGGSPDMWYASQIPIATEYRIGTYVYNDRSLVVRGTCTLDDCALTVLATVISTPSEKRAVIDAGSKVFTSDLLDLQGYGHVI
;
A
#
# COMPACT_ATOMS: atom_id res chain seq x y z
N MET A 1 8.07 2.70 -31.84
CA MET A 1 6.90 3.61 -31.78
C MET A 1 7.43 5.02 -32.03
N ILE A 2 6.84 5.77 -32.95
CA ILE A 2 7.26 7.16 -33.23
C ILE A 2 6.38 8.03 -32.31
N TYR A 3 7.00 8.72 -31.36
CA TYR A 3 6.29 9.58 -30.38
C TYR A 3 6.14 11.03 -30.90
N SER A 4 6.24 11.27 -32.24
CA SER A 4 6.23 12.59 -32.84
C SER A 4 4.98 13.44 -32.58
N ASP A 5 3.88 12.77 -32.23
CA ASP A 5 2.58 13.42 -32.06
C ASP A 5 2.25 13.66 -30.57
N ILE A 6 3.19 13.33 -29.67
CA ILE A 6 3.03 13.54 -28.23
C ILE A 6 3.84 14.78 -27.84
N ASP A 7 3.15 15.76 -27.24
CA ASP A 7 3.80 16.95 -26.68
C ASP A 7 4.69 16.59 -25.49
N THR A 8 5.79 17.31 -25.31
CA THR A 8 6.75 17.07 -24.22
C THR A 8 6.80 18.23 -23.24
N PRO A 9 7.08 17.95 -21.94
CA PRO A 9 7.32 16.65 -21.35
C PRO A 9 6.03 15.86 -21.09
N SER A 10 6.01 14.56 -21.38
CA SER A 10 4.87 13.67 -21.15
C SER A 10 5.26 12.40 -20.40
N ILE A 11 4.36 11.94 -19.51
CA ILE A 11 4.53 10.68 -18.82
C ILE A 11 4.02 9.55 -19.71
N LEU A 12 4.87 8.56 -19.94
CA LEU A 12 4.54 7.34 -20.69
C LEU A 12 4.55 6.15 -19.74
N VAL A 13 3.57 5.26 -19.90
CA VAL A 13 3.50 4.01 -19.16
C VAL A 13 3.43 2.85 -20.12
N ASP A 14 4.41 1.95 -20.07
CA ASP A 14 4.38 0.70 -20.84
C ASP A 14 3.52 -0.34 -20.12
N LEU A 15 2.35 -0.62 -20.69
CA LEU A 15 1.40 -1.56 -20.10
C LEU A 15 1.89 -3.01 -20.13
N ASN A 16 2.77 -3.40 -21.06
CA ASN A 16 3.32 -4.75 -21.07
C ASN A 16 4.27 -4.94 -19.88
N ILE A 17 5.08 -3.93 -19.56
CA ILE A 17 5.94 -3.96 -18.36
C ILE A 17 5.11 -3.95 -17.09
N VAL A 18 4.02 -3.16 -17.04
CA VAL A 18 3.05 -3.16 -15.93
C VAL A 18 2.49 -4.56 -15.70
N ASP A 19 1.97 -5.20 -16.75
CA ASP A 19 1.35 -6.52 -16.66
C ASP A 19 2.37 -7.59 -16.21
N ASN A 20 3.59 -7.54 -16.74
CA ASN A 20 4.69 -8.42 -16.32
C ASN A 20 5.04 -8.23 -14.82
N ASN A 21 5.11 -6.99 -14.36
CA ASN A 21 5.39 -6.68 -12.96
C ASN A 21 4.27 -7.20 -12.03
N ILE A 22 3.01 -7.04 -12.44
CA ILE A 22 1.84 -7.53 -11.71
C ILE A 22 1.89 -9.06 -11.62
N GLU A 23 2.05 -9.75 -12.75
CA GLU A 23 2.08 -11.22 -12.81
C GLU A 23 3.24 -11.81 -12.00
N LYS A 24 4.45 -11.23 -12.15
CA LYS A 24 5.65 -11.67 -11.46
C LYS A 24 5.49 -11.63 -9.93
N PHE A 25 4.93 -10.53 -9.40
CA PHE A 25 4.76 -10.42 -7.96
C PHE A 25 3.56 -11.21 -7.43
N GLN A 26 2.46 -11.30 -8.19
CA GLN A 26 1.34 -12.17 -7.84
C GLN A 26 1.77 -13.64 -7.76
N THR A 27 2.55 -14.11 -8.74
CA THR A 27 3.10 -15.47 -8.76
C THR A 27 3.99 -15.72 -7.54
N TYR A 28 4.83 -14.75 -7.18
CA TYR A 28 5.65 -14.85 -5.97
C TYR A 28 4.80 -14.96 -4.70
N CYS A 29 3.77 -14.14 -4.54
CA CYS A 29 2.86 -14.23 -3.40
C CYS A 29 2.16 -15.59 -3.35
N ASN A 30 1.64 -16.07 -4.49
CA ASN A 30 1.00 -17.38 -4.60
C ASN A 30 1.94 -18.52 -4.19
N SER A 31 3.23 -18.43 -4.53
CA SER A 31 4.23 -19.45 -4.14
C SER A 31 4.48 -19.53 -2.63
N LEU A 32 4.11 -18.49 -1.90
CA LEU A 32 4.24 -18.39 -0.44
C LEU A 32 2.89 -18.51 0.30
N ASP A 33 1.80 -18.80 -0.39
CA ASP A 33 0.44 -18.78 0.16
C ASP A 33 0.07 -17.43 0.81
N LEU A 34 0.60 -16.33 0.27
CA LEU A 34 0.33 -14.97 0.70
C LEU A 34 -0.76 -14.33 -0.16
N ALA A 35 -1.78 -13.79 0.47
CA ALA A 35 -2.74 -12.93 -0.21
C ALA A 35 -2.05 -11.61 -0.65
N LEU A 36 -2.23 -11.21 -1.91
CA LEU A 36 -1.73 -9.92 -2.38
C LEU A 36 -2.84 -8.86 -2.34
N ARG A 37 -2.58 -7.73 -1.67
CA ARG A 37 -3.47 -6.58 -1.60
C ARG A 37 -2.71 -5.30 -2.04
N PRO A 38 -2.61 -5.02 -3.34
CA PRO A 38 -1.82 -3.90 -3.85
C PRO A 38 -2.23 -2.54 -3.30
N HIS A 39 -1.27 -1.67 -3.08
CA HIS A 39 -1.51 -0.29 -2.66
C HIS A 39 -1.60 0.64 -3.86
N ILE A 40 -2.77 1.21 -4.12
CA ILE A 40 -3.03 2.00 -5.32
C ILE A 40 -2.46 3.43 -5.28
N LYS A 41 -1.87 3.86 -4.15
CA LYS A 41 -1.31 5.21 -4.00
C LYS A 41 -0.25 5.56 -5.04
N THR A 42 0.40 4.55 -5.64
CA THR A 42 1.43 4.73 -6.66
C THR A 42 0.84 5.21 -7.99
N HIS A 43 -0.24 4.60 -8.44
CA HIS A 43 -0.84 4.91 -9.75
C HIS A 43 -2.15 5.67 -9.66
N LYS A 44 -3.01 5.41 -8.68
CA LYS A 44 -4.35 6.02 -8.48
C LYS A 44 -5.27 5.89 -9.69
N ILE A 45 -5.11 4.81 -10.47
CA ILE A 45 -5.81 4.54 -11.73
C ILE A 45 -6.68 3.30 -11.56
N PRO A 46 -8.02 3.39 -11.70
CA PRO A 46 -8.92 2.26 -11.54
C PRO A 46 -8.61 1.08 -12.47
N GLU A 47 -8.26 1.34 -13.73
CA GLU A 47 -7.89 0.28 -14.70
C GLU A 47 -6.71 -0.55 -14.24
N LEU A 48 -5.68 0.06 -13.66
CA LEU A 48 -4.53 -0.67 -13.15
C LEU A 48 -4.88 -1.48 -11.91
N ALA A 49 -5.75 -0.95 -11.04
CA ALA A 49 -6.27 -1.69 -9.92
C ALA A 49 -7.08 -2.92 -10.36
N LYS A 50 -7.89 -2.80 -11.43
CA LYS A 50 -8.63 -3.93 -12.02
C LYS A 50 -7.68 -5.01 -12.56
N ARG A 51 -6.61 -4.64 -13.29
CA ARG A 51 -5.58 -5.58 -13.76
C ARG A 51 -4.93 -6.34 -12.60
N GLN A 52 -4.67 -5.67 -11.48
CA GLN A 52 -4.13 -6.31 -10.27
C GLN A 52 -5.11 -7.32 -9.67
N LEU A 53 -6.43 -7.01 -9.64
CA LEU A 53 -7.48 -7.92 -9.20
C LEU A 53 -7.64 -9.11 -10.14
N GLU A 54 -7.62 -8.89 -11.45
CA GLU A 54 -7.68 -9.94 -12.48
C GLU A 54 -6.50 -10.90 -12.40
N ALA A 55 -5.32 -10.41 -11.99
CA ALA A 55 -4.14 -11.23 -11.75
C ALA A 55 -4.23 -12.08 -10.46
N GLY A 56 -5.20 -11.83 -9.59
CA GLY A 56 -5.44 -12.61 -8.37
C GLY A 56 -5.31 -11.87 -7.05
N ALA A 57 -5.16 -10.53 -7.06
CA ALA A 57 -5.18 -9.75 -5.82
C ALA A 57 -6.54 -9.85 -5.12
N VAL A 58 -6.53 -9.97 -3.79
CA VAL A 58 -7.74 -10.19 -2.98
C VAL A 58 -8.57 -8.92 -2.76
N GLY A 59 -8.05 -7.77 -3.13
CA GLY A 59 -8.63 -6.45 -2.95
C GLY A 59 -7.55 -5.41 -3.14
N ILE A 60 -7.83 -4.15 -2.81
CA ILE A 60 -6.85 -3.06 -2.91
C ILE A 60 -6.61 -2.39 -1.56
N THR A 61 -5.47 -1.71 -1.45
CA THR A 61 -5.16 -0.82 -0.33
C THR A 61 -5.20 0.63 -0.79
N CYS A 62 -5.92 1.48 -0.05
CA CYS A 62 -5.97 2.92 -0.27
C CYS A 62 -5.31 3.67 0.90
N GLN A 63 -4.72 4.83 0.62
CA GLN A 63 -4.17 5.70 1.65
C GLN A 63 -5.25 6.51 2.36
N LYS A 64 -6.36 6.83 1.69
CA LYS A 64 -7.42 7.71 2.21
C LYS A 64 -8.76 7.42 1.55
N ILE A 65 -9.85 7.91 2.20
CA ILE A 65 -11.23 7.70 1.75
C ILE A 65 -11.45 8.20 0.32
N SER A 66 -10.92 9.38 -0.04
CA SER A 66 -11.12 9.93 -1.40
C SER A 66 -10.45 9.11 -2.50
N GLU A 67 -9.37 8.38 -2.20
CA GLU A 67 -8.81 7.39 -3.14
C GLU A 67 -9.77 6.20 -3.30
N ALA A 68 -10.29 5.67 -2.20
CA ALA A 68 -11.26 4.58 -2.24
C ALA A 68 -12.53 4.95 -3.01
N GLU A 69 -13.07 6.16 -2.79
CA GLU A 69 -14.23 6.68 -3.53
C GLU A 69 -13.95 6.78 -5.04
N ALA A 70 -12.76 7.26 -5.42
CA ALA A 70 -12.36 7.32 -6.83
C ALA A 70 -12.19 5.93 -7.45
N MET A 71 -11.59 4.97 -6.72
CA MET A 71 -11.39 3.62 -7.21
C MET A 71 -12.70 2.87 -7.50
N ILE A 72 -13.75 3.10 -6.71
CA ILE A 72 -15.05 2.43 -6.92
C ILE A 72 -15.96 3.10 -7.94
N SER A 73 -15.62 4.29 -8.42
CA SER A 73 -16.51 5.08 -9.30
C SER A 73 -16.81 4.38 -10.64
N GLU A 74 -15.89 3.55 -11.12
CA GLU A 74 -16.02 2.81 -12.37
C GLU A 74 -16.46 1.35 -12.20
N GLY A 75 -16.75 0.94 -10.95
CA GLY A 75 -17.13 -0.43 -10.61
C GLY A 75 -15.97 -1.44 -10.69
N GLY A 76 -16.26 -2.69 -10.30
CA GLY A 76 -15.29 -3.79 -10.35
C GLY A 76 -14.37 -3.92 -9.12
N ILE A 77 -14.31 -2.92 -8.26
CA ILE A 77 -13.50 -2.95 -7.01
C ILE A 77 -14.46 -3.10 -5.84
N THR A 78 -14.39 -4.22 -5.12
CA THR A 78 -15.36 -4.61 -4.09
C THR A 78 -14.77 -4.82 -2.71
N ASP A 79 -13.45 -4.87 -2.56
CA ASP A 79 -12.75 -5.07 -1.27
C ASP A 79 -11.62 -4.05 -1.11
N ILE A 80 -11.69 -3.24 -0.05
CA ILE A 80 -10.76 -2.13 0.19
C ILE A 80 -10.29 -2.14 1.65
N LEU A 81 -8.97 -2.04 1.83
CA LEU A 81 -8.33 -1.70 3.10
C LEU A 81 -7.83 -0.25 3.04
N ILE A 82 -8.25 0.59 4.01
CA ILE A 82 -7.69 1.94 4.16
C ILE A 82 -6.67 1.94 5.30
N THR A 83 -5.40 2.18 4.96
CA THR A 83 -4.28 2.13 5.89
C THR A 83 -3.94 3.50 6.48
N PHE A 84 -4.94 4.11 7.13
CA PHE A 84 -4.80 5.43 7.74
C PHE A 84 -5.80 5.58 8.89
N ASN A 85 -5.40 6.21 10.00
CA ASN A 85 -6.30 6.54 11.10
C ASN A 85 -7.38 7.53 10.64
N ILE A 86 -8.64 7.14 10.74
CA ILE A 86 -9.78 7.95 10.30
C ILE A 86 -10.34 8.73 11.47
N ILE A 87 -10.12 10.04 11.47
CA ILE A 87 -10.51 10.94 12.55
C ILE A 87 -11.34 12.12 11.98
N GLY A 88 -12.36 12.53 12.72
CA GLY A 88 -13.25 13.64 12.38
C GLY A 88 -14.56 13.21 11.73
N SER A 89 -15.64 13.91 12.09
CA SER A 89 -17.02 13.56 11.72
C SER A 89 -17.23 13.45 10.20
N THR A 90 -16.71 14.40 9.43
CA THR A 90 -16.82 14.39 7.96
C THR A 90 -16.23 13.13 7.34
N LYS A 91 -15.04 12.70 7.80
CA LYS A 91 -14.40 11.48 7.28
C LYS A 91 -15.17 10.24 7.73
N LEU A 92 -15.63 10.18 8.97
CA LEU A 92 -16.41 9.06 9.50
C LEU A 92 -17.75 8.90 8.77
N THR A 93 -18.45 10.00 8.43
CA THR A 93 -19.65 9.95 7.61
C THR A 93 -19.38 9.38 6.21
N ARG A 94 -18.32 9.82 5.54
CA ARG A 94 -17.91 9.29 4.23
C ARG A 94 -17.50 7.81 4.31
N LEU A 95 -16.76 7.44 5.36
CA LEU A 95 -16.36 6.06 5.58
C LEU A 95 -17.58 5.15 5.74
N ARG A 96 -18.60 5.62 6.47
CA ARG A 96 -19.87 4.91 6.67
C ARG A 96 -20.59 4.69 5.32
N ALA A 97 -20.68 5.72 4.50
CA ALA A 97 -21.29 5.63 3.16
C ALA A 97 -20.50 4.71 2.21
N LEU A 98 -19.16 4.70 2.32
CA LEU A 98 -18.31 3.82 1.54
C LEU A 98 -18.52 2.34 1.93
N SER A 99 -18.68 2.04 3.22
CA SER A 99 -18.90 0.67 3.73
C SER A 99 -20.21 0.02 3.26
N GLU A 100 -21.14 0.80 2.74
CA GLU A 100 -22.39 0.29 2.13
C GLU A 100 -22.18 -0.22 0.70
N LYS A 101 -21.07 0.18 0.07
CA LYS A 101 -20.77 -0.11 -1.34
C LYS A 101 -19.73 -1.21 -1.52
N VAL A 102 -18.83 -1.39 -0.55
CA VAL A 102 -17.72 -2.35 -0.63
C VAL A 102 -17.51 -3.07 0.69
N VAL A 103 -16.80 -4.20 0.64
CA VAL A 103 -16.19 -4.81 1.82
C VAL A 103 -15.06 -3.88 2.25
N LEU A 104 -15.20 -3.31 3.45
CA LEU A 104 -14.31 -2.26 3.93
C LEU A 104 -13.61 -2.67 5.20
N SER A 105 -12.30 -2.51 5.19
CA SER A 105 -11.43 -2.62 6.36
C SER A 105 -10.63 -1.35 6.56
N VAL A 106 -10.33 -1.04 7.81
CA VAL A 106 -9.48 0.12 8.17
C VAL A 106 -8.44 -0.30 9.21
N VAL A 107 -7.49 0.57 9.50
CA VAL A 107 -6.55 0.40 10.60
C VAL A 107 -6.82 1.39 11.72
N ALA A 108 -6.36 1.05 12.93
CA ALA A 108 -6.28 1.94 14.06
C ALA A 108 -5.04 1.61 14.91
N ASP A 109 -4.43 2.65 15.50
CA ASP A 109 -3.28 2.54 16.41
C ASP A 109 -3.53 3.16 17.78
N ASN A 110 -4.73 3.70 18.01
CA ASN A 110 -5.06 4.33 19.28
C ASN A 110 -6.56 4.24 19.61
N SER A 111 -6.87 4.36 20.90
CA SER A 111 -8.24 4.24 21.42
C SER A 111 -9.19 5.33 20.93
N ASN A 112 -8.70 6.56 20.70
CA ASN A 112 -9.55 7.65 20.22
C ASN A 112 -10.07 7.37 18.80
N CYS A 113 -9.20 6.82 17.93
CA CYS A 113 -9.61 6.38 16.60
C CYS A 113 -10.67 5.27 16.70
N VAL A 114 -10.41 4.23 17.49
CA VAL A 114 -11.34 3.09 17.68
C VAL A 114 -12.71 3.54 18.23
N ILE A 115 -12.74 4.41 19.25
CA ILE A 115 -13.97 4.96 19.81
C ILE A 115 -14.75 5.78 18.76
N GLY A 116 -14.03 6.57 17.95
CA GLY A 116 -14.62 7.34 16.87
C GLY A 116 -15.27 6.45 15.79
N LEU A 117 -14.57 5.38 15.39
CA LEU A 117 -15.09 4.36 14.48
C LEU A 117 -16.32 3.66 15.05
N SER A 118 -16.27 3.22 16.30
CA SER A 118 -17.39 2.56 16.97
C SER A 118 -18.64 3.46 17.00
N LYS A 119 -18.51 4.72 17.38
CA LYS A 119 -19.63 5.68 17.36
C LYS A 119 -20.26 5.80 15.98
N ALA A 120 -19.44 5.83 14.93
CA ALA A 120 -19.94 5.96 13.56
C ALA A 120 -20.60 4.68 13.03
N PHE A 121 -20.24 3.52 13.55
CA PHE A 121 -20.71 2.22 13.07
C PHE A 121 -21.64 1.49 14.04
N SER A 122 -21.93 2.03 15.24
CA SER A 122 -22.77 1.39 16.26
C SER A 122 -24.17 0.99 15.79
N THR A 123 -24.71 1.70 14.81
CA THR A 123 -26.02 1.43 14.18
C THR A 123 -25.89 0.78 12.80
N SER A 124 -24.68 0.38 12.41
CA SER A 124 -24.44 -0.29 11.13
C SER A 124 -24.99 -1.71 11.12
N PRO A 125 -25.68 -2.16 10.05
CA PRO A 125 -26.09 -3.55 9.92
C PRO A 125 -24.91 -4.51 9.77
N LYS A 126 -23.75 -3.99 9.33
CA LYS A 126 -22.50 -4.76 9.22
C LYS A 126 -21.41 -4.07 10.04
N PRO A 127 -20.70 -4.79 10.92
CA PRO A 127 -19.60 -4.23 11.65
C PRO A 127 -18.43 -3.85 10.70
N LEU A 128 -17.74 -2.76 11.01
CA LEU A 128 -16.51 -2.37 10.33
C LEU A 128 -15.36 -3.26 10.80
N THR A 129 -14.62 -3.83 9.86
CA THR A 129 -13.39 -4.57 10.17
C THR A 129 -12.25 -3.59 10.47
N VAL A 130 -11.60 -3.75 11.62
CA VAL A 130 -10.49 -2.90 12.05
C VAL A 130 -9.28 -3.77 12.37
N LEU A 131 -8.15 -3.49 11.70
CA LEU A 131 -6.87 -4.09 12.02
C LEU A 131 -6.10 -3.17 12.97
N VAL A 132 -5.36 -3.74 13.89
CA VAL A 132 -4.42 -2.97 14.72
C VAL A 132 -3.17 -2.67 13.90
N GLU A 133 -2.86 -1.38 13.75
CA GLU A 133 -1.61 -0.93 13.14
C GLU A 133 -0.49 -1.01 14.17
N CYS A 134 0.62 -1.68 13.81
CA CYS A 134 1.79 -1.91 14.65
C CYS A 134 3.00 -1.17 14.06
N ASP A 135 3.70 -0.39 14.88
CA ASP A 135 5.03 0.11 14.54
C ASP A 135 6.09 -0.90 14.97
N THR A 136 6.59 -1.64 14.01
CA THR A 136 7.63 -2.64 14.21
C THR A 136 9.05 -2.08 14.05
N GLY A 137 9.20 -0.75 14.16
CA GLY A 137 10.47 -0.05 14.10
C GLY A 137 10.65 0.86 12.89
N ALA A 138 9.59 1.09 12.10
CA ALA A 138 9.62 2.07 11.00
C ALA A 138 9.44 3.52 11.48
N LEU A 139 9.13 3.72 12.77
CA LEU A 139 8.94 5.02 13.42
C LEU A 139 7.87 5.88 12.73
N ARG A 140 6.72 5.25 12.44
CA ARG A 140 5.55 5.88 11.81
C ARG A 140 4.34 5.78 12.73
N CYS A 141 3.15 5.49 12.18
CA CYS A 141 1.97 5.13 12.96
C CYS A 141 2.06 3.69 13.47
N GLY A 142 1.37 3.41 14.55
CA GLY A 142 1.24 2.08 15.10
C GLY A 142 1.53 2.00 16.59
N VAL A 143 0.95 1.00 17.24
CA VAL A 143 1.30 0.64 18.63
C VAL A 143 2.70 0.04 18.65
N VAL A 144 3.46 0.33 19.71
CA VAL A 144 4.90 0.05 19.76
C VAL A 144 5.26 -1.20 20.60
N THR A 145 4.26 -1.85 21.20
CA THR A 145 4.46 -3.10 21.96
C THR A 145 3.36 -4.11 21.66
N PRO A 146 3.66 -5.43 21.78
CA PRO A 146 2.64 -6.49 21.69
C PRO A 146 1.50 -6.35 22.70
N GLN A 147 1.78 -5.81 23.89
CA GLN A 147 0.78 -5.58 24.94
C GLN A 147 -0.21 -4.48 24.52
N GLU A 148 0.28 -3.41 23.89
CA GLU A 148 -0.58 -2.36 23.35
C GLU A 148 -1.42 -2.88 22.18
N ALA A 149 -0.84 -3.73 21.30
CA ALA A 149 -1.58 -4.37 20.23
C ALA A 149 -2.73 -5.22 20.77
N ASN A 150 -2.47 -6.04 21.78
CA ASN A 150 -3.47 -6.84 22.46
C ASN A 150 -4.56 -5.96 23.11
N LYS A 151 -4.16 -4.92 23.85
CA LYS A 151 -5.12 -4.01 24.51
C LYS A 151 -6.04 -3.34 23.48
N LEU A 152 -5.50 -2.93 22.34
CA LEU A 152 -6.30 -2.27 21.30
C LEU A 152 -7.21 -3.27 20.58
N ALA A 153 -6.76 -4.50 20.35
CA ALA A 153 -7.57 -5.58 19.79
C ALA A 153 -8.77 -5.91 20.68
N CYS A 154 -8.57 -6.01 22.01
CA CYS A 154 -9.66 -6.17 22.97
C CYS A 154 -10.66 -5.01 22.86
N LEU A 155 -10.19 -3.76 22.87
CA LEU A 155 -11.06 -2.58 22.75
C LEU A 155 -11.89 -2.61 21.45
N ILE A 156 -11.29 -3.02 20.32
CA ILE A 156 -12.02 -3.16 19.04
C ILE A 156 -13.11 -4.22 19.16
N SER A 157 -12.83 -5.35 19.79
CA SER A 157 -13.78 -6.45 19.96
C SER A 157 -14.94 -6.10 20.91
N ASP A 158 -14.67 -5.31 21.95
CA ASP A 158 -15.66 -4.94 22.99
C ASP A 158 -16.62 -3.85 22.50
N LEU A 159 -16.23 -3.04 21.53
CA LEU A 159 -17.02 -1.88 21.12
C LEU A 159 -18.02 -2.22 20.00
N PRO A 160 -19.29 -1.71 20.11
CA PRO A 160 -20.32 -1.99 19.13
C PRO A 160 -19.97 -1.45 17.75
N GLY A 161 -20.44 -2.16 16.72
CA GLY A 161 -20.25 -1.77 15.30
C GLY A 161 -18.87 -2.05 14.73
N LEU A 162 -17.97 -2.65 15.49
CA LEU A 162 -16.63 -3.02 15.06
C LEU A 162 -16.43 -4.53 15.10
N ARG A 163 -15.45 -5.00 14.32
CA ARG A 163 -14.93 -6.36 14.32
C ARG A 163 -13.40 -6.30 14.24
N PHE A 164 -12.72 -6.95 15.16
CA PHE A 164 -11.27 -7.13 15.06
C PHE A 164 -10.95 -8.00 13.83
N GLY A 165 -10.04 -7.51 12.98
CA GLY A 165 -9.69 -8.15 11.71
C GLY A 165 -8.27 -8.73 11.68
N GLY A 166 -7.41 -8.33 12.61
CA GLY A 166 -6.03 -8.80 12.64
C GLY A 166 -5.01 -7.68 12.89
N LEU A 167 -3.78 -7.91 12.45
CA LEU A 167 -2.64 -7.03 12.62
C LEU A 167 -2.18 -6.46 11.28
N MET A 168 -1.66 -5.25 11.28
CA MET A 168 -1.06 -4.62 10.12
C MET A 168 0.22 -3.89 10.52
N THR A 169 1.27 -4.02 9.72
CA THR A 169 2.48 -3.20 9.87
C THR A 169 3.06 -2.78 8.52
N TYR A 170 3.77 -1.66 8.51
CA TYR A 170 4.73 -1.30 7.48
C TYR A 170 6.13 -1.55 8.05
N PRO A 171 6.78 -2.67 7.69
CA PRO A 171 8.03 -3.08 8.32
C PRO A 171 9.20 -2.15 7.97
N PRO A 172 10.16 -1.95 8.87
CA PRO A 172 11.44 -1.36 8.54
C PRO A 172 12.25 -2.29 7.62
N ILE A 173 13.09 -1.68 6.77
CA ILE A 173 13.91 -2.42 5.80
C ILE A 173 14.93 -3.32 6.53
N ALA A 174 15.12 -4.54 6.03
CA ALA A 174 16.09 -5.52 6.53
C ALA A 174 15.94 -5.89 8.02
N LYS A 175 14.70 -5.85 8.56
CA LYS A 175 14.38 -6.18 9.95
C LYS A 175 13.32 -7.29 10.08
N SER A 176 13.26 -8.20 9.11
CA SER A 176 12.21 -9.22 9.02
C SER A 176 12.07 -10.06 10.31
N LYS A 177 13.18 -10.40 10.98
CA LYS A 177 13.15 -11.17 12.23
C LYS A 177 12.46 -10.39 13.35
N ASP A 178 12.86 -9.14 13.58
CA ASP A 178 12.29 -8.31 14.65
C ASP A 178 10.80 -8.07 14.41
N VAL A 179 10.41 -7.87 13.14
CA VAL A 179 9.02 -7.74 12.71
C VAL A 179 8.21 -9.00 12.99
N ASN A 180 8.75 -10.17 12.62
CA ASN A 180 8.09 -11.46 12.87
C ASN A 180 7.90 -11.71 14.37
N ASP A 181 8.95 -11.52 15.17
CA ASP A 181 8.93 -11.73 16.62
C ASP A 181 7.88 -10.81 17.31
N PHE A 182 7.76 -9.55 16.87
CA PHE A 182 6.73 -8.63 17.37
C PHE A 182 5.31 -9.11 17.04
N LEU A 183 5.08 -9.50 15.78
CA LEU A 183 3.76 -9.93 15.31
C LEU A 183 3.34 -11.26 15.95
N GLU A 184 4.26 -12.23 16.10
CA GLU A 184 4.00 -13.49 16.80
C GLU A 184 3.66 -13.25 18.27
N SER A 185 4.45 -12.42 18.97
CA SER A 185 4.17 -12.07 20.37
C SER A 185 2.79 -11.39 20.51
N SER A 186 2.46 -10.51 19.58
CA SER A 186 1.13 -9.85 19.55
C SER A 186 0.00 -10.86 19.32
N LYS A 187 0.18 -11.77 18.37
CA LYS A 187 -0.80 -12.83 18.06
C LYS A 187 -1.02 -13.73 19.25
N VAL A 188 0.02 -14.20 19.92
CA VAL A 188 -0.08 -15.05 21.11
C VAL A 188 -0.91 -14.38 22.21
N LEU A 189 -0.66 -13.09 22.50
CA LEU A 189 -1.40 -12.35 23.51
C LEU A 189 -2.88 -12.18 23.13
N ILE A 190 -3.16 -11.86 21.87
CA ILE A 190 -4.52 -11.65 21.36
C ILE A 190 -5.32 -12.95 21.38
N GLU A 191 -4.72 -14.05 20.91
CA GLU A 191 -5.37 -15.36 20.89
C GLU A 191 -5.55 -15.93 22.29
N GLY A 192 -4.64 -15.61 23.22
CA GLY A 192 -4.80 -15.91 24.64
C GLY A 192 -6.03 -15.26 25.31
N ASN A 193 -6.58 -14.19 24.73
CA ASN A 193 -7.84 -13.56 25.13
C ASN A 193 -9.07 -14.10 24.34
N GLY A 194 -8.93 -15.21 23.62
CA GLY A 194 -10.03 -15.87 22.89
C GLY A 194 -10.38 -15.22 21.55
N MET A 195 -9.61 -14.25 21.07
CA MET A 195 -9.77 -13.65 19.73
C MET A 195 -8.92 -14.41 18.72
N LYS A 196 -9.33 -14.39 17.44
CA LYS A 196 -8.57 -14.98 16.34
C LYS A 196 -7.87 -13.88 15.55
N VAL A 197 -6.59 -14.09 15.20
CA VAL A 197 -5.83 -13.22 14.29
C VAL A 197 -5.86 -13.84 12.89
N ASP A 198 -6.88 -13.50 12.11
CA ASP A 198 -7.07 -14.05 10.77
C ASP A 198 -6.10 -13.43 9.74
N VAL A 199 -5.83 -12.12 9.88
CA VAL A 199 -4.99 -11.37 8.96
C VAL A 199 -3.76 -10.81 9.67
N VAL A 200 -2.59 -11.10 9.11
CA VAL A 200 -1.33 -10.43 9.45
C VAL A 200 -0.81 -9.81 8.17
N SER A 201 -1.09 -8.51 8.01
CA SER A 201 -0.82 -7.78 6.78
C SER A 201 0.49 -7.01 6.90
N ILE A 202 1.46 -7.38 6.07
CA ILE A 202 2.77 -6.73 5.97
C ILE A 202 2.91 -6.01 4.63
N GLY A 203 4.06 -5.41 4.34
CA GLY A 203 4.29 -4.84 3.01
C GLY A 203 5.52 -3.98 2.92
N GLY A 204 5.70 -3.39 1.76
CA GLY A 204 6.82 -2.53 1.40
C GLY A 204 7.52 -2.99 0.14
N SER A 205 7.83 -2.05 -0.77
CA SER A 205 8.51 -2.39 -2.04
C SER A 205 10.00 -2.71 -1.88
N PRO A 206 10.75 -2.10 -0.93
CA PRO A 206 12.19 -2.38 -0.82
C PRO A 206 12.53 -3.85 -0.56
N ASP A 207 11.76 -4.51 0.31
CA ASP A 207 12.01 -5.91 0.73
C ASP A 207 10.99 -6.89 0.13
N MET A 208 10.39 -6.56 -1.01
CA MET A 208 9.28 -7.33 -1.59
C MET A 208 9.61 -8.81 -1.84
N TRP A 209 10.84 -9.13 -2.18
CA TRP A 209 11.29 -10.51 -2.45
C TRP A 209 11.71 -11.29 -1.19
N TYR A 210 11.60 -10.68 -0.02
CA TYR A 210 11.97 -11.28 1.26
C TYR A 210 10.77 -11.57 2.17
N ALA A 211 9.55 -11.61 1.60
CA ALA A 211 8.31 -11.86 2.37
C ALA A 211 8.35 -13.19 3.14
N SER A 212 9.01 -14.23 2.62
CA SER A 212 9.20 -15.52 3.28
C SER A 212 9.97 -15.44 4.61
N GLN A 213 10.69 -14.34 4.88
CA GLN A 213 11.38 -14.12 6.15
C GLN A 213 10.45 -13.65 7.28
N ILE A 214 9.16 -13.42 6.99
CA ILE A 214 8.12 -13.09 7.97
C ILE A 214 7.00 -14.15 7.86
N PRO A 215 7.24 -15.38 8.31
CA PRO A 215 6.35 -16.53 8.07
C PRO A 215 4.96 -16.39 8.70
N ILE A 216 4.79 -15.52 9.70
CA ILE A 216 3.47 -15.24 10.29
C ILE A 216 2.55 -14.44 9.34
N ALA A 217 3.10 -13.78 8.32
CA ALA A 217 2.32 -12.96 7.39
C ALA A 217 1.32 -13.82 6.60
N THR A 218 0.12 -13.28 6.43
CA THR A 218 -0.95 -13.88 5.61
C THR A 218 -1.32 -13.01 4.41
N GLU A 219 -0.94 -11.72 4.44
CA GLU A 219 -1.24 -10.76 3.39
C GLU A 219 -0.04 -9.84 3.15
N TYR A 220 0.25 -9.53 1.88
CA TYR A 220 1.29 -8.60 1.48
C TYR A 220 0.71 -7.38 0.75
N ARG A 221 1.14 -6.17 1.17
CA ARG A 221 0.73 -4.90 0.56
C ARG A 221 1.93 -4.22 -0.09
N ILE A 222 1.81 -3.92 -1.37
CA ILE A 222 2.88 -3.33 -2.17
C ILE A 222 2.29 -2.34 -3.17
N GLY A 223 3.01 -1.27 -3.47
CA GLY A 223 2.54 -0.24 -4.40
C GLY A 223 3.48 0.01 -5.57
N THR A 224 4.74 0.34 -5.30
CA THR A 224 5.70 0.80 -6.32
C THR A 224 6.02 -0.26 -7.38
N TYR A 225 5.87 -1.54 -7.05
CA TYR A 225 6.19 -2.67 -7.93
C TYR A 225 5.51 -2.59 -9.31
N VAL A 226 4.33 -1.99 -9.40
CA VAL A 226 3.57 -1.87 -10.66
C VAL A 226 4.33 -1.09 -11.72
N TYR A 227 5.07 -0.07 -11.30
CA TYR A 227 5.91 0.75 -12.16
C TYR A 227 7.39 0.49 -11.97
N ASN A 228 7.78 0.06 -10.78
CA ASN A 228 9.13 0.11 -10.26
C ASN A 228 9.74 1.53 -10.37
N ASP A 229 10.93 1.75 -9.88
CA ASP A 229 11.64 3.02 -9.98
C ASP A 229 13.14 2.86 -9.75
N ARG A 230 13.90 3.94 -9.96
CA ARG A 230 15.35 3.96 -9.74
C ARG A 230 15.77 3.56 -8.34
N SER A 231 14.95 3.87 -7.32
CA SER A 231 15.30 3.52 -5.94
C SER A 231 15.30 2.01 -5.72
N LEU A 232 14.37 1.30 -6.34
CA LEU A 232 14.31 -0.16 -6.34
C LEU A 232 15.42 -0.79 -7.18
N VAL A 233 15.78 -0.18 -8.30
CA VAL A 233 16.94 -0.63 -9.13
C VAL A 233 18.23 -0.53 -8.33
N VAL A 234 18.51 0.59 -7.68
CA VAL A 234 19.73 0.77 -6.87
C VAL A 234 19.78 -0.19 -5.69
N ARG A 235 18.63 -0.59 -5.15
CA ARG A 235 18.51 -1.63 -4.10
C ARG A 235 18.65 -3.07 -4.63
N GLY A 236 18.72 -3.25 -5.94
CA GLY A 236 18.75 -4.59 -6.56
C GLY A 236 17.40 -5.33 -6.51
N THR A 237 16.31 -4.63 -6.24
CA THR A 237 14.96 -5.21 -6.15
C THR A 237 14.38 -5.49 -7.55
N CYS A 238 14.74 -4.68 -8.54
CA CYS A 238 14.37 -4.81 -9.95
C CYS A 238 15.49 -4.29 -10.86
N THR A 239 15.29 -4.34 -12.18
CA THR A 239 16.18 -3.76 -13.20
C THR A 239 15.54 -2.52 -13.83
N LEU A 240 16.27 -1.79 -14.66
CA LEU A 240 15.72 -0.67 -15.44
C LEU A 240 14.64 -1.15 -16.42
N ASP A 241 14.76 -2.36 -16.94
CA ASP A 241 13.78 -2.96 -17.86
C ASP A 241 12.44 -3.26 -17.19
N ASP A 242 12.42 -3.37 -15.85
CA ASP A 242 11.21 -3.53 -15.06
C ASP A 242 10.53 -2.16 -14.77
N CYS A 243 11.15 -1.02 -15.13
CA CYS A 243 10.59 0.31 -14.90
C CYS A 243 9.59 0.69 -16.00
N ALA A 244 8.31 0.58 -15.69
CA ALA A 244 7.22 0.80 -16.65
C ALA A 244 6.93 2.28 -16.95
N LEU A 245 7.33 3.21 -16.05
CA LEU A 245 7.06 4.63 -16.19
C LEU A 245 8.30 5.39 -16.65
N THR A 246 8.15 6.09 -17.77
CA THR A 246 9.18 6.96 -18.36
C THR A 246 8.64 8.36 -18.60
N VAL A 247 9.53 9.33 -18.82
CA VAL A 247 9.17 10.69 -19.21
C VAL A 247 9.76 10.97 -20.59
N LEU A 248 8.88 11.17 -21.57
CA LEU A 248 9.27 11.66 -22.90
C LEU A 248 9.66 13.13 -22.76
N ALA A 249 10.84 13.47 -23.23
CA ALA A 249 11.40 14.83 -23.14
C ALA A 249 12.05 15.26 -24.46
N THR A 250 12.03 16.55 -24.73
CA THR A 250 12.69 17.14 -25.89
C THR A 250 14.00 17.83 -25.48
N VAL A 251 15.06 17.61 -26.23
CA VAL A 251 16.29 18.39 -26.10
C VAL A 251 16.05 19.79 -26.70
N ILE A 252 15.97 20.78 -25.82
CA ILE A 252 15.66 22.18 -26.21
C ILE A 252 16.90 23.04 -26.42
N SER A 253 18.08 22.58 -25.98
CA SER A 253 19.33 23.32 -26.17
C SER A 253 20.56 22.42 -26.01
N THR A 254 21.58 22.66 -26.78
CA THR A 254 22.89 22.00 -26.68
C THR A 254 24.01 23.06 -26.59
N PRO A 255 24.13 23.75 -25.40
CA PRO A 255 25.02 24.90 -25.27
C PRO A 255 26.51 24.54 -25.26
N SER A 256 26.86 23.27 -25.18
CA SER A 256 28.24 22.78 -25.37
C SER A 256 28.22 21.28 -25.78
N GLU A 257 29.35 20.77 -26.26
CA GLU A 257 29.50 19.33 -26.61
C GLU A 257 29.22 18.37 -25.44
N LYS A 258 29.30 18.86 -24.18
CA LYS A 258 29.13 18.02 -22.96
C LYS A 258 27.84 18.31 -22.22
N ARG A 259 26.94 19.12 -22.80
CA ARG A 259 25.71 19.51 -22.09
C ARG A 259 24.54 19.64 -23.06
N ALA A 260 23.51 18.89 -22.78
CA ALA A 260 22.18 19.04 -23.37
C ALA A 260 21.19 19.50 -22.29
N VAL A 261 20.25 20.33 -22.67
CA VAL A 261 19.13 20.78 -21.81
C VAL A 261 17.86 20.22 -22.38
N ILE A 262 17.08 19.55 -21.52
CA ILE A 262 15.77 19.00 -21.87
C ILE A 262 14.67 19.82 -21.19
N ASP A 263 13.45 19.73 -21.69
CA ASP A 263 12.26 20.39 -21.14
C ASP A 263 11.72 19.68 -19.88
N ALA A 264 12.22 18.51 -19.52
CA ALA A 264 11.90 17.79 -18.29
C ALA A 264 12.97 18.01 -17.22
N GLY A 265 12.56 18.42 -16.02
CA GLY A 265 13.46 18.68 -14.90
C GLY A 265 12.71 18.68 -13.57
N SER A 266 13.17 19.48 -12.59
CA SER A 266 12.58 19.54 -11.23
C SER A 266 11.11 19.94 -11.17
N LYS A 267 10.48 20.34 -12.26
CA LYS A 267 9.05 20.67 -12.34
C LYS A 267 8.22 19.51 -12.90
N VAL A 268 8.88 18.48 -13.44
CA VAL A 268 8.27 17.29 -14.02
C VAL A 268 8.52 16.08 -13.15
N PHE A 269 9.76 15.93 -12.67
CA PHE A 269 10.15 14.84 -11.75
C PHE A 269 9.87 15.18 -10.30
N THR A 270 9.80 14.14 -9.46
CA THR A 270 9.68 14.32 -8.01
C THR A 270 10.90 15.03 -7.41
N SER A 271 10.67 15.82 -6.37
CA SER A 271 11.73 16.38 -5.52
C SER A 271 12.17 15.42 -4.40
N ASP A 272 11.45 14.33 -4.17
CA ASP A 272 11.83 13.25 -3.26
C ASP A 272 12.81 12.31 -3.98
N LEU A 273 14.09 12.58 -3.80
CA LEU A 273 15.15 11.86 -4.50
C LEU A 273 15.55 10.54 -3.83
N LEU A 274 15.02 10.22 -2.63
CA LEU A 274 15.32 8.99 -1.89
C LEU A 274 16.84 8.73 -1.77
N ASP A 275 17.61 9.78 -1.47
CA ASP A 275 19.08 9.81 -1.38
C ASP A 275 19.83 9.52 -2.69
N LEU A 276 19.13 9.49 -3.85
CA LEU A 276 19.74 9.30 -5.15
C LEU A 276 20.21 10.63 -5.76
N GLN A 277 21.28 10.57 -6.56
CA GLN A 277 21.72 11.73 -7.33
C GLN A 277 20.88 11.91 -8.60
N GLY A 278 20.50 13.16 -8.89
CA GLY A 278 19.74 13.55 -10.07
C GLY A 278 18.28 13.08 -10.04
N TYR A 279 17.52 13.57 -11.01
CA TYR A 279 16.06 13.37 -11.07
C TYR A 279 15.63 12.13 -11.85
N GLY A 280 16.50 11.56 -12.67
CA GLY A 280 16.15 10.46 -13.54
C GLY A 280 17.37 9.70 -14.07
N HIS A 281 17.12 8.73 -14.93
CA HIS A 281 18.08 8.04 -15.78
C HIS A 281 17.68 8.27 -17.22
N VAL A 282 18.64 8.65 -18.07
CA VAL A 282 18.40 8.85 -19.51
C VAL A 282 18.61 7.49 -20.22
N ILE A 283 17.64 7.09 -21.01
CA ILE A 283 17.63 5.84 -21.80
C ILE A 283 17.60 6.16 -23.30
#